data_200edd4cc286aaed5a24baf65c397257
#
_entry.id   200edd4cc286aaed5a24baf65c397257
#
_cell.length_a   1.000
_cell.length_b   1.000
_cell.length_c   1.000
_cell.angle_alpha   90.00
_cell.angle_beta   90.00
_cell.angle_gamma   90.00
#
_symmetry.space_group_name_H-M   'P 1'
#
loop_
_entity.id
_entity.type
_entity.pdbx_description
1 polymer ?
#
loop_
_entity_poly.entity_id
_entity_poly.type
_entity_poly.pdbx_seq_one_letter_code
_entity_poly.pdbx_strand_id
1 'polypeptide(L)'
;MITRRQVVAGAGATLAATAAVSAQDARRGMESMKITRSGSQPSRRGAAENFTGTVRVDSPFRGSDPARVGGAFVTFEPGARTAWHTHPLGQTLIVTAGHGWVQSEGGPKEEIRPGDIVWIPPGEKHWHGATAGLGMTHIAISEARDGKTVDWMEQVSKEQYGK
;
A
#
# COMPACT_ATOMS: atom_id res chain seq x y z
N MET A 1 -75.41 -21.93 -34.67
CA MET A 1 -75.33 -21.57 -33.24
C MET A 1 -73.90 -21.84 -32.82
N ILE A 2 -73.10 -20.90 -32.86
CA ILE A 2 -72.37 -20.08 -31.93
C ILE A 2 -71.97 -20.82 -30.62
N THR A 3 -70.70 -20.98 -30.38
CA THR A 3 -70.06 -20.36 -29.23
C THR A 3 -68.47 -20.37 -29.31
N ARG A 4 -67.91 -19.19 -29.12
CA ARG A 4 -66.50 -18.87 -28.95
C ARG A 4 -65.99 -19.44 -27.64
N ARG A 5 -64.73 -19.92 -27.64
CA ARG A 5 -63.89 -19.86 -26.46
C ARG A 5 -62.50 -19.28 -26.85
N GLN A 6 -62.33 -18.07 -26.42
CA GLN A 6 -61.00 -17.49 -26.39
C GLN A 6 -60.19 -18.07 -25.18
N VAL A 7 -59.01 -18.53 -25.43
CA VAL A 7 -58.06 -18.88 -24.39
C VAL A 7 -57.08 -17.70 -24.28
N VAL A 8 -57.11 -17.07 -23.12
CA VAL A 8 -56.08 -16.09 -22.73
C VAL A 8 -54.92 -16.87 -22.15
N ALA A 9 -53.80 -16.87 -22.85
CA ALA A 9 -52.54 -17.34 -22.33
C ALA A 9 -51.51 -16.22 -22.47
N GLY A 10 -50.86 -15.85 -21.39
CA GLY A 10 -49.63 -15.11 -21.49
C GLY A 10 -49.50 -13.86 -20.65
N ALA A 11 -49.16 -14.02 -19.39
CA ALA A 11 -48.48 -12.96 -18.61
C ALA A 11 -47.72 -13.61 -17.44
N GLY A 12 -46.62 -14.30 -17.75
CA GLY A 12 -45.80 -14.92 -16.69
C GLY A 12 -44.28 -14.98 -16.93
N ALA A 13 -43.84 -14.63 -18.15
CA ALA A 13 -42.46 -14.86 -18.52
C ALA A 13 -41.56 -13.62 -18.43
N THR A 14 -42.08 -12.40 -18.25
CA THR A 14 -41.27 -11.16 -18.32
C THR A 14 -40.68 -10.69 -17.02
N LEU A 15 -41.17 -11.10 -15.86
CA LEU A 15 -40.68 -10.67 -14.55
C LEU A 15 -39.39 -11.40 -14.09
N ALA A 16 -39.15 -12.63 -14.52
CA ALA A 16 -37.99 -13.39 -14.13
C ALA A 16 -36.68 -12.94 -14.87
N ALA A 17 -36.81 -12.45 -16.11
CA ALA A 17 -35.70 -12.01 -16.93
C ALA A 17 -35.11 -10.66 -16.45
N THR A 18 -35.93 -9.73 -15.98
CA THR A 18 -35.49 -8.41 -15.49
C THR A 18 -34.75 -8.51 -14.15
N ALA A 19 -35.13 -9.42 -13.25
CA ALA A 19 -34.46 -9.65 -11.98
C ALA A 19 -33.07 -10.31 -12.16
N ALA A 20 -32.93 -11.19 -13.16
CA ALA A 20 -31.67 -11.83 -13.46
C ALA A 20 -30.63 -10.85 -14.06
N VAL A 21 -31.06 -9.93 -14.93
CA VAL A 21 -30.20 -8.89 -15.52
C VAL A 21 -29.72 -7.92 -14.45
N SER A 22 -30.56 -7.49 -13.51
CA SER A 22 -30.18 -6.58 -12.43
C SER A 22 -29.20 -7.22 -11.43
N ALA A 23 -29.30 -8.52 -11.18
CA ALA A 23 -28.36 -9.25 -10.32
C ALA A 23 -27.00 -9.48 -11.00
N GLN A 24 -26.97 -9.63 -12.31
CA GLN A 24 -25.73 -9.72 -13.09
C GLN A 24 -25.04 -8.36 -13.24
N ASP A 25 -25.78 -7.27 -13.42
CA ASP A 25 -25.21 -5.92 -13.48
C ASP A 25 -24.71 -5.46 -12.09
N ALA A 26 -25.38 -5.83 -11.02
CA ALA A 26 -24.89 -5.58 -9.65
C ALA A 26 -23.58 -6.35 -9.35
N ARG A 27 -23.39 -7.54 -9.93
CA ARG A 27 -22.13 -8.30 -9.80
C ARG A 27 -21.02 -7.77 -10.70
N ARG A 28 -21.32 -7.09 -11.80
CA ARG A 28 -20.31 -6.45 -12.68
C ARG A 28 -19.64 -5.24 -12.02
N GLY A 29 -20.28 -4.60 -11.06
CA GLY A 29 -19.71 -3.48 -10.30
C GLY A 29 -18.88 -3.90 -9.07
N MET A 30 -18.91 -5.19 -8.67
CA MET A 30 -18.10 -5.68 -7.55
C MET A 30 -16.72 -6.11 -8.06
N GLU A 31 -15.70 -5.37 -7.64
CA GLU A 31 -14.32 -5.75 -7.89
C GLU A 31 -14.06 -7.14 -7.27
N SER A 32 -13.55 -8.06 -8.08
CA SER A 32 -13.24 -9.43 -7.61
C SER A 32 -11.91 -9.43 -6.86
N MET A 33 -11.71 -10.43 -5.98
CA MET A 33 -10.43 -10.65 -5.31
C MET A 33 -9.29 -10.69 -6.33
N LYS A 34 -8.24 -9.89 -6.08
CA LYS A 34 -7.06 -9.79 -6.93
C LYS A 34 -5.85 -10.35 -6.17
N ILE A 35 -5.15 -11.29 -6.78
CA ILE A 35 -3.89 -11.82 -6.26
C ILE A 35 -2.75 -11.30 -7.12
N THR A 36 -1.87 -10.47 -6.55
CA THR A 36 -0.61 -10.09 -7.17
C THR A 36 0.47 -11.06 -6.69
N ARG A 37 0.96 -11.91 -7.57
CA ARG A 37 1.97 -12.92 -7.21
C ARG A 37 3.32 -12.26 -6.98
N SER A 38 4.09 -12.80 -6.02
CA SER A 38 5.47 -12.38 -5.79
C SER A 38 6.29 -12.49 -7.08
N GLY A 39 7.10 -11.46 -7.39
CA GLY A 39 7.89 -11.41 -8.61
C GLY A 39 7.12 -11.12 -9.92
N SER A 40 5.79 -10.95 -9.86
CA SER A 40 4.99 -10.63 -11.06
C SER A 40 5.07 -9.17 -11.51
N GLN A 41 5.64 -8.31 -10.68
CA GLN A 41 5.85 -6.89 -10.99
C GLN A 41 7.36 -6.58 -11.03
N PRO A 42 7.81 -5.67 -11.90
CA PRO A 42 9.20 -5.29 -11.95
C PRO A 42 9.59 -4.53 -10.68
N SER A 43 10.80 -4.83 -10.16
CA SER A 43 11.44 -4.04 -9.12
C SER A 43 11.74 -2.63 -9.61
N ARG A 44 11.64 -1.65 -8.72
CA ARG A 44 11.99 -0.25 -8.99
C ARG A 44 13.11 0.19 -8.07
N ARG A 45 14.06 0.94 -8.60
CA ARG A 45 15.05 1.62 -7.78
C ARG A 45 14.40 2.80 -7.06
N GLY A 46 14.73 2.98 -5.79
CA GLY A 46 14.37 4.20 -5.04
C GLY A 46 15.01 5.43 -5.69
N ALA A 47 14.25 6.50 -5.81
CA ALA A 47 14.70 7.74 -6.43
C ALA A 47 15.76 8.42 -5.55
N ALA A 48 16.83 8.94 -6.15
CA ALA A 48 17.99 9.47 -5.41
C ALA A 48 17.64 10.72 -4.58
N GLU A 49 16.62 11.45 -4.96
CA GLU A 49 16.09 12.58 -4.19
C GLU A 49 15.44 12.16 -2.86
N ASN A 50 14.93 10.93 -2.77
CA ASN A 50 14.20 10.41 -1.61
C ASN A 50 15.01 9.40 -0.78
N PHE A 51 16.13 8.92 -1.32
CA PHE A 51 16.93 7.87 -0.69
C PHE A 51 18.42 8.14 -0.83
N THR A 52 19.16 7.86 0.24
CA THR A 52 20.62 7.74 0.20
C THR A 52 20.99 6.27 0.08
N GLY A 53 21.97 5.94 -0.79
CA GLY A 53 22.41 4.56 -1.02
C GLY A 53 21.53 3.80 -2.02
N THR A 54 21.57 2.49 -1.99
CA THR A 54 20.80 1.63 -2.90
C THR A 54 19.56 1.11 -2.20
N VAL A 55 18.40 1.46 -2.76
CA VAL A 55 17.08 1.03 -2.27
C VAL A 55 16.30 0.44 -3.43
N ARG A 56 15.60 -0.65 -3.15
CA ARG A 56 14.70 -1.33 -4.09
C ARG A 56 13.27 -1.32 -3.54
N VAL A 57 12.31 -1.04 -4.41
CA VAL A 57 10.88 -1.06 -4.10
C VAL A 57 10.22 -2.14 -4.95
N ASP A 58 9.59 -3.10 -4.28
CA ASP A 58 8.97 -4.27 -4.90
C ASP A 58 7.48 -4.35 -4.57
N SER A 59 6.73 -5.01 -5.44
CA SER A 59 5.33 -5.39 -5.23
C SER A 59 4.46 -4.27 -4.64
N PRO A 60 4.43 -3.08 -5.24
CA PRO A 60 3.56 -2.02 -4.77
C PRO A 60 2.10 -2.46 -4.88
N PHE A 61 1.32 -2.12 -3.85
CA PHE A 61 -0.11 -2.41 -3.82
C PHE A 61 -0.91 -1.17 -3.42
N ARG A 62 -2.16 -1.14 -3.82
CA ARG A 62 -3.13 -0.11 -3.44
C ARG A 62 -4.51 -0.76 -3.33
N GLY A 63 -5.25 -0.37 -2.32
CA GLY A 63 -6.68 -0.67 -2.21
C GLY A 63 -7.49 0.10 -3.25
N SER A 64 -8.65 -0.43 -3.60
CA SER A 64 -9.65 0.25 -4.45
C SER A 64 -10.58 1.10 -3.60
N ASP A 65 -11.20 2.11 -4.21
CA ASP A 65 -12.19 2.96 -3.53
C ASP A 65 -13.26 2.14 -2.79
N PRO A 66 -13.60 2.52 -1.56
CA PRO A 66 -13.20 3.73 -0.82
C PRO A 66 -11.89 3.56 -0.02
N ALA A 67 -11.17 2.44 -0.11
CA ALA A 67 -9.92 2.22 0.59
C ALA A 67 -8.81 3.13 0.05
N ARG A 68 -8.08 3.76 0.97
CA ARG A 68 -6.97 4.68 0.65
C ARG A 68 -5.60 4.09 0.96
N VAL A 69 -5.59 2.86 1.47
CA VAL A 69 -4.38 2.15 1.86
C VAL A 69 -3.53 1.79 0.65
N GLY A 70 -2.23 1.93 0.80
CA GLY A 70 -1.24 1.45 -0.15
C GLY A 70 0.05 1.06 0.57
N GLY A 71 0.94 0.40 -0.15
CA GLY A 71 2.22 0.01 0.41
C GLY A 71 3.11 -0.68 -0.60
N ALA A 72 4.29 -1.08 -0.14
CA ALA A 72 5.28 -1.81 -0.92
C ALA A 72 6.28 -2.51 0.01
N PHE A 73 6.99 -3.50 -0.51
CA PHE A 73 8.21 -3.98 0.10
C PHE A 73 9.35 -3.01 -0.26
N VAL A 74 10.11 -2.58 0.73
CA VAL A 74 11.25 -1.68 0.54
C VAL A 74 12.49 -2.35 1.12
N THR A 75 13.47 -2.62 0.26
CA THR A 75 14.74 -3.22 0.62
C THR A 75 15.84 -2.18 0.54
N PHE A 76 16.55 -2.03 1.64
CA PHE A 76 17.69 -1.14 1.80
C PHE A 76 18.97 -1.97 1.85
N GLU A 77 19.93 -1.66 0.99
CA GLU A 77 21.29 -2.19 1.12
C GLU A 77 21.98 -1.60 2.36
N PRO A 78 23.06 -2.21 2.87
CA PRO A 78 23.80 -1.67 4.02
C PRO A 78 24.11 -0.19 3.88
N GLY A 79 23.77 0.61 4.90
CA GLY A 79 23.94 2.06 4.92
C GLY A 79 22.90 2.89 4.16
N ALA A 80 22.01 2.24 3.40
CA ALA A 80 20.96 2.92 2.68
C ALA A 80 19.81 3.36 3.62
N ARG A 81 19.22 4.51 3.33
CA ARG A 81 18.16 5.12 4.15
C ARG A 81 17.26 6.05 3.35
N THR A 82 16.11 6.36 3.90
CA THR A 82 15.22 7.41 3.37
C THR A 82 15.80 8.80 3.63
N ALA A 83 15.35 9.80 2.89
CA ALA A 83 15.35 11.19 3.36
C ALA A 83 14.42 11.33 4.59
N TRP A 84 14.50 12.47 5.30
CA TRP A 84 13.47 12.87 6.25
C TRP A 84 12.15 13.01 5.50
N HIS A 85 11.05 12.60 6.12
CA HIS A 85 9.73 12.70 5.50
C HIS A 85 8.61 12.60 6.55
N THR A 86 7.39 12.94 6.12
CA THR A 86 6.16 12.77 6.91
C THR A 86 5.09 12.06 6.10
N HIS A 87 4.09 11.52 6.80
CA HIS A 87 2.90 10.93 6.18
C HIS A 87 1.65 11.61 6.71
N PRO A 88 0.72 12.06 5.85
CA PRO A 88 -0.46 12.82 6.27
C PRO A 88 -1.44 12.02 7.15
N LEU A 89 -1.42 10.69 7.05
CA LEU A 89 -2.26 9.78 7.85
C LEU A 89 -1.43 8.75 8.64
N GLY A 90 -0.11 9.00 8.78
CA GLY A 90 0.81 8.08 9.44
C GLY A 90 1.28 6.94 8.53
N GLN A 91 2.20 6.16 9.08
CA GLN A 91 2.81 5.01 8.39
C GLN A 91 2.98 3.84 9.35
N THR A 92 2.75 2.63 8.85
CA THR A 92 3.14 1.39 9.52
C THR A 92 4.30 0.75 8.76
N LEU A 93 5.36 0.39 9.47
CA LEU A 93 6.43 -0.47 8.94
C LEU A 93 6.33 -1.84 9.60
N ILE A 94 6.45 -2.90 8.80
CA ILE A 94 6.56 -4.28 9.29
C ILE A 94 7.90 -4.80 8.78
N VAL A 95 8.87 -4.95 9.68
CA VAL A 95 10.20 -5.44 9.31
C VAL A 95 10.14 -6.94 9.01
N THR A 96 10.63 -7.33 7.83
CA THR A 96 10.56 -8.71 7.35
C THR A 96 11.92 -9.39 7.27
N ALA A 97 13.01 -8.62 7.10
CA ALA A 97 14.35 -9.17 7.03
C ALA A 97 15.42 -8.12 7.41
N GLY A 98 16.56 -8.58 7.84
CA GLY A 98 17.74 -7.76 8.09
C GLY A 98 17.70 -6.97 9.39
N HIS A 99 18.33 -5.77 9.40
CA HIS A 99 18.51 -4.97 10.58
C HIS A 99 18.56 -3.48 10.20
N GLY A 100 17.79 -2.67 10.88
CA GLY A 100 17.63 -1.27 10.53
C GLY A 100 17.46 -0.32 11.69
N TRP A 101 17.27 0.92 11.32
CA TRP A 101 17.04 2.06 12.22
C TRP A 101 15.75 2.77 11.82
N VAL A 102 15.07 3.33 12.82
CA VAL A 102 14.06 4.37 12.67
C VAL A 102 14.36 5.50 13.64
N GLN A 103 14.09 6.74 13.26
CA GLN A 103 14.26 7.90 14.13
C GLN A 103 13.24 8.98 13.81
N SER A 104 12.57 9.47 14.84
CA SER A 104 11.82 10.73 14.81
C SER A 104 12.74 11.93 14.99
N GLU A 105 12.38 13.07 14.40
CA GLU A 105 13.18 14.30 14.55
C GLU A 105 13.35 14.68 16.03
N GLY A 106 14.59 14.88 16.44
CA GLY A 106 14.94 15.18 17.82
C GLY A 106 14.86 14.02 18.82
N GLY A 107 14.40 12.86 18.38
CA GLY A 107 14.32 11.64 19.19
C GLY A 107 15.58 10.76 19.06
N PRO A 108 15.64 9.68 19.86
CA PRO A 108 16.69 8.69 19.75
C PRO A 108 16.55 7.90 18.44
N LYS A 109 17.66 7.33 17.99
CA LYS A 109 17.66 6.35 16.89
C LYS A 109 17.36 4.97 17.47
N GLU A 110 16.24 4.39 17.06
CA GLU A 110 15.76 3.11 17.54
C GLU A 110 16.10 1.99 16.57
N GLU A 111 16.53 0.87 17.11
CA GLU A 111 16.82 -0.34 16.35
C GLU A 111 15.53 -1.09 16.01
N ILE A 112 15.42 -1.56 14.76
CA ILE A 112 14.30 -2.36 14.29
C ILE A 112 14.76 -3.66 13.61
N ARG A 113 14.06 -4.78 13.91
CA ARG A 113 14.43 -6.14 13.52
C ARG A 113 13.21 -6.90 12.96
N PRO A 114 13.41 -8.05 12.29
CA PRO A 114 12.32 -8.85 11.75
C PRO A 114 11.28 -9.22 12.82
N GLY A 115 10.00 -8.95 12.50
CA GLY A 115 8.87 -9.10 13.40
C GLY A 115 8.43 -7.81 14.08
N ASP A 116 9.27 -6.78 14.12
CA ASP A 116 8.88 -5.49 14.68
C ASP A 116 7.87 -4.78 13.80
N ILE A 117 6.91 -4.13 14.47
CA ILE A 117 5.89 -3.27 13.87
C ILE A 117 6.11 -1.86 14.42
N VAL A 118 6.42 -0.92 13.53
CA VAL A 118 6.62 0.49 13.88
C VAL A 118 5.40 1.27 13.42
N TRP A 119 4.73 1.95 14.35
CA TRP A 119 3.71 2.93 14.02
C TRP A 119 4.28 4.34 14.11
N ILE A 120 4.19 5.08 13.02
CA ILE A 120 4.63 6.46 12.89
C ILE A 120 3.37 7.33 12.76
N PRO A 121 3.10 8.23 13.73
CA PRO A 121 1.89 9.07 13.73
C PRO A 121 1.80 10.00 12.53
N PRO A 122 0.59 10.50 12.20
CA PRO A 122 0.40 11.52 11.18
C PRO A 122 1.26 12.77 11.43
N GLY A 123 1.98 13.22 10.41
CA GLY A 123 2.82 14.41 10.46
C GLY A 123 4.15 14.26 11.20
N GLU A 124 4.43 13.11 11.78
CA GLU A 124 5.70 12.85 12.45
C GLU A 124 6.84 12.85 11.45
N LYS A 125 7.81 13.78 11.60
CA LYS A 125 9.01 13.84 10.77
C LYS A 125 10.00 12.77 11.22
N HIS A 126 10.33 11.86 10.32
CA HIS A 126 11.14 10.68 10.62
C HIS A 126 11.95 10.23 9.40
N TRP A 127 12.87 9.33 9.67
CA TRP A 127 13.56 8.54 8.65
C TRP A 127 13.71 7.11 9.12
N HIS A 128 13.94 6.19 8.19
CA HIS A 128 14.29 4.80 8.46
C HIS A 128 15.23 4.27 7.37
N GLY A 129 15.94 3.18 7.69
CA GLY A 129 16.90 2.58 6.77
C GLY A 129 17.64 1.42 7.38
N ALA A 130 18.55 0.84 6.61
CA ALA A 130 19.41 -0.25 7.03
C ALA A 130 20.53 0.22 7.98
N THR A 131 21.09 -0.70 8.78
CA THR A 131 22.34 -0.46 9.50
C THR A 131 23.52 -0.37 8.52
N ALA A 132 24.66 0.10 8.99
CA ALA A 132 25.86 0.23 8.16
C ALA A 132 26.40 -1.14 7.68
N GLY A 133 26.17 -2.21 8.43
CA GLY A 133 26.72 -3.53 8.15
C GLY A 133 25.75 -4.54 7.56
N LEU A 134 24.43 -4.32 7.74
CA LEU A 134 23.38 -5.25 7.30
C LEU A 134 22.27 -4.49 6.57
N GLY A 135 21.77 -5.05 5.49
CA GLY A 135 20.60 -4.55 4.81
C GLY A 135 19.31 -4.77 5.62
N MET A 136 18.24 -4.10 5.25
CA MET A 136 16.92 -4.26 5.86
C MET A 136 15.82 -4.31 4.80
N THR A 137 14.82 -5.14 5.03
CA THR A 137 13.57 -5.12 4.27
C THR A 137 12.39 -4.95 5.20
N HIS A 138 11.48 -4.06 4.85
CA HIS A 138 10.19 -3.92 5.52
C HIS A 138 9.06 -3.78 4.50
N ILE A 139 7.83 -4.00 4.96
CA ILE A 139 6.61 -3.58 4.27
C ILE A 139 6.27 -2.19 4.81
N ALA A 140 6.22 -1.19 3.91
CA ALA A 140 5.72 0.14 4.23
C ALA A 140 4.24 0.20 3.84
N ILE A 141 3.39 0.63 4.79
CA ILE A 141 1.94 0.76 4.61
C ILE A 141 1.55 2.18 5.02
N SER A 142 0.82 2.89 4.16
CA SER A 142 0.28 4.23 4.46
C SER A 142 -1.03 4.47 3.73
N GLU A 143 -1.80 5.43 4.22
CA GLU A 143 -3.03 5.87 3.56
C GLU A 143 -2.83 7.22 2.85
N ALA A 144 -3.55 7.40 1.74
CA ALA A 144 -3.54 8.65 1.01
C ALA A 144 -4.55 9.65 1.59
N ARG A 145 -4.14 10.91 1.76
CA ARG A 145 -5.01 12.07 1.95
C ARG A 145 -4.91 12.93 0.69
N ASP A 146 -6.03 13.16 0.02
CA ASP A 146 -6.10 13.94 -1.22
C ASP A 146 -5.11 13.45 -2.31
N GLY A 147 -4.96 12.13 -2.41
CA GLY A 147 -4.06 11.47 -3.36
C GLY A 147 -2.59 11.42 -2.93
N LYS A 148 -2.21 12.02 -1.81
CA LYS A 148 -0.84 12.12 -1.32
C LYS A 148 -0.61 11.20 -0.13
N THR A 149 0.48 10.43 -0.17
CA THR A 149 0.86 9.49 0.91
C THR A 149 2.07 9.94 1.71
N VAL A 150 2.94 10.81 1.15
CA VAL A 150 4.22 11.19 1.74
C VAL A 150 4.60 12.62 1.36
N ASP A 151 5.25 13.32 2.28
CA ASP A 151 5.95 14.59 2.08
C ASP A 151 7.45 14.36 2.29
N TRP A 152 8.21 14.36 1.19
CA TRP A 152 9.66 14.23 1.23
C TRP A 152 10.33 15.54 1.61
N MET A 153 11.41 15.45 2.39
CA MET A 153 12.17 16.55 2.93
C MET A 153 13.67 16.38 2.63
N GLU A 154 14.53 16.97 3.44
CA GLU A 154 15.98 16.92 3.27
C GLU A 154 16.55 15.51 3.50
N GLN A 155 17.69 15.24 2.90
CA GLN A 155 18.44 14.00 3.11
C GLN A 155 18.96 13.91 4.56
N VAL A 156 18.95 12.71 5.13
CA VAL A 156 19.60 12.42 6.40
C VAL A 156 21.12 12.52 6.20
N SER A 157 21.77 13.43 6.92
CA SER A 157 23.21 13.62 6.80
C SER A 157 24.01 12.40 7.31
N LYS A 158 25.30 12.34 6.98
CA LYS A 158 26.19 11.28 7.50
C LYS A 158 26.32 11.35 9.02
N GLU A 159 26.33 12.56 9.57
CA GLU A 159 26.43 12.81 11.02
C GLU A 159 25.15 12.37 11.74
N GLN A 160 23.98 12.64 11.17
CA GLN A 160 22.69 12.19 11.73
C GLN A 160 22.57 10.66 11.69
N TYR A 161 22.97 10.04 10.58
CA TYR A 161 22.94 8.59 10.43
C TYR A 161 23.95 7.89 11.35
N GLY A 162 25.12 8.48 11.59
CA GLY A 162 26.23 7.89 12.38
C GLY A 162 26.11 8.03 13.90
N LYS A 163 25.19 8.87 14.39
CA LYS A 163 24.98 9.12 15.84
C LYS A 163 24.18 8.02 16.53
#